data_5de06b19eb4d678bb796da51388f964c
#
_entry.id   5de06b19eb4d678bb796da51388f964c
#
_cell.length_a   1.000
_cell.length_b   1.000
_cell.length_c   1.000
_cell.angle_alpha   90.00
_cell.angle_beta   90.00
_cell.angle_gamma   90.00
#
_symmetry.space_group_name_H-M   'P 1'
#
loop_
_entity.id
_entity.type
_entity.pdbx_description
1 polymer ?
#
loop_
_entity_poly.entity_id
_entity_poly.type
_entity_poly.pdbx_seq_one_letter_code
_entity_poly.pdbx_strand_id
1 'polypeptide(L)'
;LVALALNTKIVKISKININIAYSSKNKEYRESLLKRSIKQSIRSYYETLFCLSRSQKILNKSIFKVENRFLYSQTNRDFGLILLSAHNRSVDLLLNQLTIQEDVTAIFKPIKIKALNEYVRKNRQKSGSSVFETNFTGVKELFSALKRGEAVAMAADQVPAKNMGVYENFFGRKVYTTNLIPSLHSKTKATIVSVAIHSDSHTNQLYIRYGSKSAYKEKSQYNAKTMNKEIENIININPEDYNWEYKRFKKQEVEDRSIYK
;
A
#
# COMPACT_ATOMS: atom_id res chain seq x y z
N LEU A 1 24.26 -4.30 -2.52
CA LEU A 1 25.27 -4.33 -3.61
C LEU A 1 25.35 -5.73 -4.25
N VAL A 2 25.51 -6.81 -3.46
CA VAL A 2 25.59 -8.19 -3.98
C VAL A 2 24.37 -8.57 -4.83
N ALA A 3 23.14 -8.27 -4.38
CA ALA A 3 21.91 -8.54 -5.14
C ALA A 3 21.88 -7.84 -6.51
N LEU A 4 22.41 -6.62 -6.60
CA LEU A 4 22.54 -5.88 -7.86
C LEU A 4 23.57 -6.53 -8.80
N ALA A 5 24.71 -6.95 -8.25
CA ALA A 5 25.78 -7.62 -9.01
C ALA A 5 25.32 -8.97 -9.58
N LEU A 6 24.51 -9.73 -8.81
CA LEU A 6 23.98 -11.03 -9.22
C LEU A 6 22.78 -10.96 -10.17
N ASN A 7 22.31 -9.77 -10.53
CA ASN A 7 21.16 -9.57 -11.42
C ASN A 7 19.95 -10.48 -11.08
N THR A 8 19.61 -10.53 -9.79
CA THR A 8 18.57 -11.41 -9.27
C THR A 8 17.18 -11.11 -9.88
N LYS A 9 16.25 -12.04 -9.74
CA LYS A 9 14.85 -11.87 -10.19
C LYS A 9 14.21 -10.58 -9.64
N ILE A 10 14.52 -10.23 -8.38
CA ILE A 10 14.05 -9.01 -7.73
C ILE A 10 14.56 -7.77 -8.49
N VAL A 11 15.84 -7.72 -8.78
CA VAL A 11 16.47 -6.61 -9.53
C VAL A 11 15.87 -6.49 -10.93
N LYS A 12 15.69 -7.61 -11.65
CA LYS A 12 15.11 -7.62 -13.00
C LYS A 12 13.68 -7.04 -13.01
N ILE A 13 12.83 -7.49 -12.08
CA ILE A 13 11.46 -7.02 -11.96
C ILE A 13 11.43 -5.52 -11.61
N SER A 14 12.20 -5.11 -10.60
CA SER A 14 12.28 -3.70 -10.19
C SER A 14 12.75 -2.80 -11.34
N LYS A 15 13.76 -3.23 -12.11
CA LYS A 15 14.26 -2.49 -13.29
C LYS A 15 13.16 -2.30 -14.35
N ILE A 16 12.40 -3.36 -14.65
CA ILE A 16 11.29 -3.29 -15.62
C ILE A 16 10.24 -2.29 -15.13
N ASN A 17 9.80 -2.41 -13.88
CA ASN A 17 8.77 -1.56 -13.30
C ASN A 17 9.19 -0.08 -13.26
N ILE A 18 10.42 0.21 -12.84
CA ILE A 18 10.97 1.58 -12.81
C ILE A 18 11.08 2.15 -14.21
N ASN A 19 11.51 1.35 -15.20
CA ASN A 19 11.59 1.80 -16.59
C ASN A 19 10.22 2.14 -17.18
N ILE A 20 9.17 1.44 -16.79
CA ILE A 20 7.79 1.75 -17.19
C ILE A 20 7.32 3.02 -16.48
N ALA A 21 7.42 3.06 -15.15
CA ALA A 21 6.86 4.15 -14.35
C ALA A 21 7.54 5.51 -14.62
N TYR A 22 8.84 5.48 -14.89
CA TYR A 22 9.66 6.66 -15.10
C TYR A 22 10.28 6.70 -16.51
N SER A 23 9.53 6.28 -17.52
CA SER A 23 9.98 6.25 -18.93
C SER A 23 10.40 7.62 -19.47
N SER A 24 9.82 8.71 -18.95
CA SER A 24 10.18 10.10 -19.29
C SER A 24 11.47 10.61 -18.62
N LYS A 25 11.99 9.90 -17.60
CA LYS A 25 13.26 10.26 -16.95
C LYS A 25 14.44 9.65 -17.69
N ASN A 26 15.62 10.27 -17.57
CA ASN A 26 16.85 9.76 -18.19
C ASN A 26 17.28 8.42 -17.57
N LYS A 27 18.24 7.76 -18.21
CA LYS A 27 18.75 6.45 -17.79
C LYS A 27 19.42 6.50 -16.42
N GLU A 28 20.20 7.54 -16.17
CA GLU A 28 20.94 7.77 -14.92
C GLU A 28 19.98 7.83 -13.72
N TYR A 29 18.89 8.58 -13.85
CA TYR A 29 17.85 8.65 -12.81
C TYR A 29 17.28 7.26 -12.51
N ARG A 30 16.88 6.50 -13.55
CA ARG A 30 16.26 5.18 -13.36
C ARG A 30 17.22 4.17 -12.75
N GLU A 31 18.50 4.18 -13.13
CA GLU A 31 19.53 3.32 -12.56
C GLU A 31 19.85 3.70 -11.11
N SER A 32 19.92 4.98 -10.81
CA SER A 32 20.08 5.48 -9.46
C SER A 32 18.89 5.11 -8.56
N LEU A 33 17.66 5.29 -9.05
CA LEU A 33 16.44 4.89 -8.34
C LEU A 33 16.43 3.37 -8.09
N LEU A 34 16.80 2.56 -9.07
CA LEU A 34 16.90 1.09 -8.89
C LEU A 34 17.85 0.72 -7.75
N LYS A 35 19.03 1.32 -7.71
CA LYS A 35 20.02 1.05 -6.64
C LYS A 35 19.46 1.42 -5.27
N ARG A 36 18.82 2.58 -5.14
CA ARG A 36 18.23 3.03 -3.89
C ARG A 36 17.04 2.16 -3.48
N SER A 37 16.14 1.83 -4.43
CA SER A 37 14.95 1.03 -4.14
C SER A 37 15.32 -0.39 -3.65
N ILE A 38 16.31 -1.05 -4.21
CA ILE A 38 16.79 -2.36 -3.71
C ILE A 38 17.28 -2.26 -2.26
N LYS A 39 18.00 -1.18 -1.92
CA LYS A 39 18.44 -0.94 -0.54
C LYS A 39 17.24 -0.73 0.41
N GLN A 40 16.25 0.06 -0.02
CA GLN A 40 15.06 0.32 0.80
C GLN A 40 14.14 -0.91 0.90
N SER A 41 14.09 -1.75 -0.12
CA SER A 41 13.37 -3.04 -0.08
C SER A 41 13.91 -3.96 1.03
N ILE A 42 15.23 -4.10 1.13
CA ILE A 42 15.86 -4.89 2.21
C ILE A 42 15.50 -4.31 3.59
N ARG A 43 15.53 -3.00 3.74
CA ARG A 43 15.12 -2.33 4.99
C ARG A 43 13.66 -2.57 5.31
N SER A 44 12.78 -2.50 4.32
CA SER A 44 11.34 -2.77 4.48
C SER A 44 11.07 -4.19 4.99
N TYR A 45 11.78 -5.19 4.49
CA TYR A 45 11.70 -6.56 5.05
C TYR A 45 12.15 -6.62 6.51
N TYR A 46 13.27 -5.95 6.84
CA TYR A 46 13.72 -5.85 8.23
C TYR A 46 12.67 -5.18 9.12
N GLU A 47 12.07 -4.07 8.69
CA GLU A 47 11.01 -3.36 9.41
C GLU A 47 9.79 -4.25 9.66
N THR A 48 9.41 -5.06 8.67
CA THR A 48 8.32 -6.03 8.84
C THR A 48 8.65 -7.06 9.92
N LEU A 49 9.84 -7.66 9.88
CA LEU A 49 10.27 -8.59 10.92
C LEU A 49 10.39 -7.93 12.29
N PHE A 50 10.91 -6.70 12.34
CA PHE A 50 11.00 -5.90 13.54
C PHE A 50 9.61 -5.62 14.12
N CYS A 51 8.66 -5.19 13.29
CA CYS A 51 7.27 -4.97 13.69
C CYS A 51 6.63 -6.23 14.28
N LEU A 52 6.81 -7.38 13.66
CA LEU A 52 6.24 -8.64 14.11
C LEU A 52 6.90 -9.21 15.39
N SER A 53 8.09 -8.74 15.75
CA SER A 53 8.88 -9.29 16.88
C SER A 53 8.97 -8.38 18.09
N ARG A 54 8.58 -7.10 17.99
CA ARG A 54 8.77 -6.11 19.06
C ARG A 54 7.47 -5.72 19.76
N SER A 55 7.60 -5.20 20.96
CA SER A 55 6.48 -4.66 21.74
C SER A 55 6.02 -3.31 21.20
N GLN A 56 4.75 -2.97 21.42
CA GLN A 56 4.15 -1.69 21.03
C GLN A 56 4.97 -0.49 21.52
N LYS A 57 5.49 -0.54 22.76
CA LYS A 57 6.33 0.52 23.33
C LYS A 57 7.58 0.84 22.47
N ILE A 58 8.19 -0.19 21.87
CA ILE A 58 9.33 -0.03 20.98
C ILE A 58 8.88 0.50 19.62
N LEU A 59 7.79 -0.06 19.08
CA LEU A 59 7.26 0.32 17.76
C LEU A 59 6.80 1.78 17.71
N ASN A 60 6.26 2.31 18.81
CA ASN A 60 5.85 3.71 18.90
C ASN A 60 7.00 4.70 18.66
N LYS A 61 8.25 4.27 18.90
CA LYS A 61 9.44 5.08 18.66
C LYS A 61 10.01 4.95 17.24
N SER A 62 9.44 4.07 16.40
CA SER A 62 9.94 3.81 15.05
C SER A 62 9.57 4.91 14.06
N ILE A 63 8.58 5.72 14.38
CA ILE A 63 8.11 6.83 13.56
C ILE A 63 8.54 8.13 14.22
N PHE A 64 9.37 8.93 13.54
CA PHE A 64 9.88 10.17 14.13
C PHE A 64 8.95 11.37 13.93
N LYS A 65 8.08 11.37 12.91
CA LYS A 65 7.05 12.39 12.68
C LYS A 65 5.84 11.87 11.94
N VAL A 66 4.73 12.60 12.05
CA VAL A 66 3.50 12.37 11.27
C VAL A 66 3.14 13.68 10.57
N GLU A 67 3.11 13.63 9.24
CA GLU A 67 2.76 14.79 8.41
C GLU A 67 1.29 14.76 8.01
N ASN A 68 0.69 15.94 7.90
CA ASN A 68 -0.70 16.15 7.47
C ASN A 68 -1.74 15.39 8.31
N ARG A 69 -1.46 15.18 9.62
CA ARG A 69 -2.36 14.44 10.52
C ARG A 69 -3.78 15.03 10.56
N PHE A 70 -3.93 16.31 10.29
CA PHE A 70 -5.22 16.99 10.24
C PHE A 70 -6.17 16.37 9.20
N LEU A 71 -5.66 15.83 8.10
CA LEU A 71 -6.49 15.14 7.09
C LEU A 71 -7.19 13.90 7.67
N TYR A 72 -6.57 13.26 8.65
CA TYR A 72 -7.14 12.14 9.38
C TYR A 72 -8.04 12.60 10.52
N SER A 73 -7.55 13.51 11.39
CA SER A 73 -8.23 13.91 12.62
C SER A 73 -9.51 14.75 12.40
N GLN A 74 -9.58 15.49 11.27
CA GLN A 74 -10.72 16.31 10.89
C GLN A 74 -11.69 15.61 9.92
N THR A 75 -11.54 14.29 9.74
CA THR A 75 -12.42 13.53 8.85
C THR A 75 -13.76 13.28 9.52
N ASN A 76 -14.85 13.60 8.82
CA ASN A 76 -16.18 13.16 9.23
C ASN A 76 -16.25 11.62 9.17
N ARG A 77 -16.75 11.01 10.24
CA ARG A 77 -16.84 9.56 10.45
C ARG A 77 -18.24 8.99 10.29
N ASP A 78 -19.24 9.79 9.96
CA ASP A 78 -20.63 9.34 9.84
C ASP A 78 -20.80 8.12 8.95
N PHE A 79 -19.91 7.99 7.95
CA PHE A 79 -19.92 6.90 6.98
C PHE A 79 -18.65 6.00 7.05
N GLY A 80 -17.85 6.12 8.10
CA GLY A 80 -16.58 5.43 8.25
C GLY A 80 -15.42 6.06 7.46
N LEU A 81 -14.24 5.46 7.59
CA LEU A 81 -13.01 5.94 6.97
C LEU A 81 -12.29 4.81 6.22
N ILE A 82 -11.89 5.07 4.98
CA ILE A 82 -11.02 4.21 4.20
C ILE A 82 -9.61 4.81 4.17
N LEU A 83 -8.64 4.12 4.76
CA LEU A 83 -7.23 4.45 4.74
C LEU A 83 -6.59 3.74 3.54
N LEU A 84 -6.44 4.49 2.43
CA LEU A 84 -5.82 3.99 1.21
C LEU A 84 -4.30 4.06 1.34
N SER A 85 -3.62 2.94 1.12
CA SER A 85 -2.17 2.88 1.09
C SER A 85 -1.63 2.18 -0.16
N ALA A 86 -0.31 2.18 -0.29
CA ALA A 86 0.48 1.37 -1.20
C ALA A 86 1.51 0.56 -0.41
N HIS A 87 2.14 -0.44 -1.05
CA HIS A 87 3.25 -1.17 -0.43
C HIS A 87 4.53 -0.31 -0.45
N ASN A 88 4.47 0.81 0.28
CA ASN A 88 5.61 1.67 0.60
C ASN A 88 6.14 1.27 1.97
N ARG A 89 7.41 0.90 2.09
CA ARG A 89 8.00 0.41 3.33
C ARG A 89 7.17 -0.74 3.93
N SER A 90 7.25 -0.97 5.23
CA SER A 90 6.49 -2.03 5.90
C SER A 90 5.02 -1.64 6.10
N VAL A 91 4.11 -2.32 5.39
CA VAL A 91 2.66 -2.18 5.62
C VAL A 91 2.23 -2.70 6.99
N ASP A 92 2.98 -3.64 7.58
CA ASP A 92 2.72 -4.14 8.93
C ASP A 92 3.03 -3.06 9.97
N LEU A 93 4.13 -2.31 9.80
CA LEU A 93 4.44 -1.18 10.67
C LEU A 93 3.42 -0.05 10.51
N LEU A 94 2.98 0.24 9.26
CA LEU A 94 1.91 1.22 9.03
C LEU A 94 0.63 0.81 9.76
N LEU A 95 0.16 -0.42 9.57
CA LEU A 95 -1.06 -0.92 10.21
C LEU A 95 -0.95 -0.81 11.73
N ASN A 96 0.19 -1.22 12.31
CA ASN A 96 0.46 -1.10 13.74
C ASN A 96 0.35 0.36 14.23
N GLN A 97 0.89 1.33 13.49
CA GLN A 97 0.84 2.74 13.87
C GLN A 97 -0.58 3.34 13.74
N LEU A 98 -1.36 2.89 12.76
CA LEU A 98 -2.75 3.31 12.61
C LEU A 98 -3.62 2.83 13.78
N THR A 99 -3.39 1.61 14.26
CA THR A 99 -4.14 1.02 15.38
C THR A 99 -3.85 1.60 16.75
N ILE A 100 -2.81 2.45 16.89
CA ILE A 100 -2.59 3.22 18.12
C ILE A 100 -3.71 4.25 18.36
N GLN A 101 -4.38 4.68 17.30
CA GLN A 101 -5.37 5.76 17.36
C GLN A 101 -6.80 5.24 17.43
N GLU A 102 -7.09 4.11 16.81
CA GLU A 102 -8.41 3.49 16.76
C GLU A 102 -8.31 2.04 16.26
N ASP A 103 -9.37 1.28 16.45
CA ASP A 103 -9.50 -0.04 15.84
C ASP A 103 -9.59 0.07 14.32
N VAL A 104 -8.73 -0.68 13.63
CA VAL A 104 -8.66 -0.69 12.18
C VAL A 104 -8.94 -2.09 11.65
N THR A 105 -9.92 -2.20 10.76
CA THR A 105 -10.16 -3.46 10.03
C THR A 105 -9.34 -3.48 8.73
N ALA A 106 -8.59 -4.55 8.51
CA ALA A 106 -7.78 -4.72 7.31
C ALA A 106 -7.91 -6.12 6.70
N ILE A 107 -7.61 -6.24 5.41
CA ILE A 107 -7.54 -7.54 4.74
C ILE A 107 -6.12 -7.83 4.27
N PHE A 108 -5.77 -9.11 4.26
CA PHE A 108 -4.46 -9.57 3.80
C PHE A 108 -4.57 -10.82 2.93
N LYS A 109 -3.62 -10.99 2.04
CA LYS A 109 -3.50 -12.21 1.27
C LYS A 109 -2.83 -13.29 2.13
N PRO A 110 -3.44 -14.48 2.30
CA PRO A 110 -2.85 -15.55 3.09
C PRO A 110 -1.46 -15.95 2.62
N ILE A 111 -0.57 -16.19 3.59
CA ILE A 111 0.76 -16.74 3.35
C ILE A 111 0.63 -18.26 3.18
N LYS A 112 1.30 -18.83 2.18
CA LYS A 112 1.20 -20.27 1.86
C LYS A 112 1.64 -21.18 3.00
N ILE A 113 2.60 -20.75 3.83
CA ILE A 113 3.07 -21.50 5.01
C ILE A 113 2.13 -21.23 6.16
N LYS A 114 1.33 -22.23 6.56
CA LYS A 114 0.28 -22.09 7.59
C LYS A 114 0.79 -21.51 8.91
N ALA A 115 1.91 -22.03 9.44
CA ALA A 115 2.49 -21.56 10.69
C ALA A 115 2.89 -20.07 10.63
N LEU A 116 3.47 -19.64 9.50
CA LEU A 116 3.84 -18.24 9.29
C LEU A 116 2.59 -17.36 9.12
N ASN A 117 1.57 -17.85 8.40
CA ASN A 117 0.30 -17.14 8.24
C ASN A 117 -0.35 -16.88 9.60
N GLU A 118 -0.42 -17.88 10.44
CA GLU A 118 -0.99 -17.80 11.79
C GLU A 118 -0.17 -16.87 12.70
N TYR A 119 1.14 -16.96 12.66
CA TYR A 119 2.03 -16.07 13.41
C TYR A 119 1.83 -14.59 13.02
N VAL A 120 1.80 -14.28 11.72
CA VAL A 120 1.57 -12.91 11.22
C VAL A 120 0.17 -12.43 11.60
N ARG A 121 -0.87 -13.26 11.43
CA ARG A 121 -2.25 -12.93 11.80
C ARG A 121 -2.35 -12.58 13.29
N LYS A 122 -1.81 -13.42 14.18
CA LYS A 122 -1.80 -13.16 15.63
C LYS A 122 -1.08 -11.87 16.00
N ASN A 123 0.05 -11.58 15.38
CA ASN A 123 0.79 -10.35 15.69
C ASN A 123 0.05 -9.09 15.21
N ARG A 124 -0.61 -9.13 14.07
CA ARG A 124 -1.47 -8.02 13.60
C ARG A 124 -2.65 -7.79 14.55
N GLN A 125 -3.29 -8.85 15.02
CA GLN A 125 -4.41 -8.76 15.98
C GLN A 125 -3.98 -8.20 17.35
N LYS A 126 -2.77 -8.52 17.82
CA LYS A 126 -2.22 -7.96 19.08
C LYS A 126 -2.09 -6.43 19.07
N SER A 127 -1.96 -5.82 17.92
CA SER A 127 -1.87 -4.37 17.80
C SER A 127 -3.22 -3.65 17.84
N GLY A 128 -4.34 -4.36 18.00
CA GLY A 128 -5.68 -3.80 17.99
C GLY A 128 -6.36 -3.83 16.61
N SER A 129 -5.71 -4.39 15.57
CA SER A 129 -6.34 -4.50 14.26
C SER A 129 -7.17 -5.78 14.11
N SER A 130 -8.35 -5.66 13.51
CA SER A 130 -9.15 -6.78 13.02
C SER A 130 -8.67 -7.14 11.62
N VAL A 131 -7.99 -8.30 11.47
CA VAL A 131 -7.42 -8.70 10.17
C VAL A 131 -8.10 -9.95 9.63
N PHE A 132 -8.53 -9.87 8.37
CA PHE A 132 -9.22 -10.93 7.66
C PHE A 132 -8.50 -11.30 6.37
N GLU A 133 -8.71 -12.51 5.87
CA GLU A 133 -8.21 -12.91 4.57
C GLU A 133 -8.94 -12.18 3.44
N THR A 134 -8.24 -11.97 2.31
CA THR A 134 -8.83 -11.38 1.11
C THR A 134 -9.76 -12.39 0.42
N ASN A 135 -10.96 -12.54 0.96
CA ASN A 135 -12.06 -13.37 0.45
C ASN A 135 -13.40 -12.67 0.71
N PHE A 136 -14.51 -13.34 0.40
CA PHE A 136 -15.85 -12.78 0.57
C PHE A 136 -16.13 -12.34 2.02
N THR A 137 -15.74 -13.15 3.01
CA THR A 137 -15.90 -12.83 4.43
C THR A 137 -15.12 -11.59 4.81
N GLY A 138 -13.83 -11.47 4.41
CA GLY A 138 -13.02 -10.29 4.69
C GLY A 138 -13.60 -9.01 4.07
N VAL A 139 -14.13 -9.09 2.85
CA VAL A 139 -14.80 -7.94 2.21
C VAL A 139 -16.09 -7.55 2.95
N LYS A 140 -16.86 -8.53 3.45
CA LYS A 140 -18.05 -8.28 4.27
C LYS A 140 -17.68 -7.58 5.58
N GLU A 141 -16.58 -7.98 6.22
CA GLU A 141 -16.10 -7.35 7.46
C GLU A 141 -15.65 -5.90 7.23
N LEU A 142 -14.95 -5.59 6.13
CA LEU A 142 -14.63 -4.20 5.76
C LEU A 142 -15.92 -3.36 5.61
N PHE A 143 -16.91 -3.90 4.90
CA PHE A 143 -18.18 -3.20 4.71
C PHE A 143 -18.92 -2.97 6.03
N SER A 144 -18.95 -3.97 6.91
CA SER A 144 -19.59 -3.89 8.23
C SER A 144 -18.89 -2.87 9.13
N ALA A 145 -17.55 -2.84 9.15
CA ALA A 145 -16.77 -1.85 9.89
C ALA A 145 -17.10 -0.42 9.42
N LEU A 146 -17.10 -0.17 8.11
CA LEU A 146 -17.48 1.14 7.57
C LEU A 146 -18.91 1.55 7.93
N LYS A 147 -19.86 0.61 7.93
CA LYS A 147 -21.23 0.85 8.36
C LYS A 147 -21.36 1.24 9.83
N ARG A 148 -20.43 0.83 10.69
CA ARG A 148 -20.34 1.24 12.09
C ARG A 148 -19.59 2.57 12.31
N GLY A 149 -19.14 3.24 11.23
CA GLY A 149 -18.34 4.46 11.32
C GLY A 149 -16.85 4.23 11.60
N GLU A 150 -16.38 2.98 11.55
CA GLU A 150 -15.01 2.58 11.86
C GLU A 150 -14.04 2.81 10.69
N ALA A 151 -12.74 2.66 10.98
CA ALA A 151 -11.70 2.74 9.97
C ALA A 151 -11.38 1.38 9.34
N VAL A 152 -11.13 1.39 8.03
CA VAL A 152 -10.56 0.26 7.31
C VAL A 152 -9.28 0.68 6.60
N ALA A 153 -8.27 -0.21 6.52
CA ALA A 153 -7.01 0.07 5.85
C ALA A 153 -6.69 -0.96 4.75
N MET A 154 -6.23 -0.47 3.60
CA MET A 154 -5.86 -1.34 2.49
C MET A 154 -4.77 -0.74 1.61
N ALA A 155 -3.69 -1.52 1.36
CA ALA A 155 -2.74 -1.25 0.29
C ALA A 155 -3.30 -1.81 -1.03
N ALA A 156 -3.72 -0.91 -1.94
CA ALA A 156 -4.54 -1.26 -3.10
C ALA A 156 -3.76 -1.33 -4.42
N ASP A 157 -2.44 -1.35 -4.37
CA ASP A 157 -1.54 -1.33 -5.53
C ASP A 157 -1.26 -2.71 -6.16
N GLN A 158 -1.71 -3.81 -5.55
CA GLN A 158 -1.48 -5.16 -6.09
C GLN A 158 -2.59 -5.58 -7.08
N VAL A 159 -2.21 -6.48 -8.00
CA VAL A 159 -3.13 -7.05 -9.00
C VAL A 159 -4.13 -7.98 -8.33
N PRO A 160 -5.45 -7.70 -8.44
CA PRO A 160 -6.48 -8.51 -7.81
C PRO A 160 -6.66 -9.88 -8.48
N ALA A 161 -7.48 -10.75 -7.87
CA ALA A 161 -7.93 -11.99 -8.49
C ALA A 161 -8.72 -11.73 -9.78
N LYS A 162 -8.89 -12.76 -10.59
CA LYS A 162 -9.70 -12.68 -11.83
C LYS A 162 -11.12 -12.23 -11.47
N ASN A 163 -11.70 -11.36 -12.29
CA ASN A 163 -13.05 -10.78 -12.15
C ASN A 163 -13.24 -9.85 -10.93
N MET A 164 -12.15 -9.44 -10.22
CA MET A 164 -12.22 -8.53 -9.09
C MET A 164 -11.57 -7.16 -9.37
N GLY A 165 -11.41 -6.79 -10.61
CA GLY A 165 -10.77 -5.54 -11.00
C GLY A 165 -11.21 -5.06 -12.37
N VAL A 166 -10.67 -3.91 -12.73
CA VAL A 166 -10.84 -3.24 -14.02
C VAL A 166 -9.49 -2.86 -14.59
N TYR A 167 -9.42 -2.62 -15.89
CA TYR A 167 -8.18 -2.08 -16.49
C TYR A 167 -8.19 -0.56 -16.40
N GLU A 168 -7.20 0.00 -15.71
CA GLU A 168 -7.05 1.43 -15.53
C GLU A 168 -5.58 1.88 -15.58
N ASN A 169 -5.39 3.16 -15.91
CA ASN A 169 -4.06 3.74 -15.99
C ASN A 169 -3.32 3.71 -14.65
N PHE A 170 -2.06 3.29 -14.71
CA PHE A 170 -1.09 3.34 -13.63
C PHE A 170 0.29 3.60 -14.23
N PHE A 171 0.89 4.75 -13.93
CA PHE A 171 2.11 5.23 -14.58
C PHE A 171 2.06 5.14 -16.12
N GLY A 172 0.95 5.63 -16.71
CA GLY A 172 0.77 5.67 -18.15
C GLY A 172 0.47 4.32 -18.84
N ARG A 173 0.31 3.23 -18.09
CA ARG A 173 -0.05 1.91 -18.62
C ARG A 173 -1.39 1.46 -18.08
N LYS A 174 -2.25 0.94 -18.95
CA LYS A 174 -3.50 0.28 -18.53
C LYS A 174 -3.20 -1.09 -17.93
N VAL A 175 -3.43 -1.23 -16.64
CA VAL A 175 -3.14 -2.44 -15.85
C VAL A 175 -4.35 -2.87 -15.05
N TYR A 176 -4.47 -4.17 -14.80
CA TYR A 176 -5.55 -4.72 -14.01
C TYR A 176 -5.45 -4.25 -12.55
N THR A 177 -6.45 -3.49 -12.12
CA THR A 177 -6.50 -2.74 -10.85
C THR A 177 -7.72 -3.15 -10.05
N THR A 178 -7.59 -3.29 -8.74
CA THR A 178 -8.71 -3.61 -7.85
C THR A 178 -9.79 -2.52 -7.89
N ASN A 179 -11.05 -2.95 -7.88
CA ASN A 179 -12.20 -2.05 -7.75
C ASN A 179 -12.81 -2.07 -6.34
N LEU A 180 -12.10 -2.66 -5.36
CA LEU A 180 -12.66 -2.87 -4.02
C LEU A 180 -12.88 -1.55 -3.27
N ILE A 181 -11.87 -0.68 -3.19
CA ILE A 181 -12.02 0.63 -2.53
C ILE A 181 -13.08 1.50 -3.21
N PRO A 182 -13.08 1.69 -4.53
CA PRO A 182 -14.17 2.38 -5.22
C PRO A 182 -15.56 1.81 -4.89
N SER A 183 -15.69 0.48 -4.85
CA SER A 183 -16.96 -0.18 -4.53
C SER A 183 -17.39 0.03 -3.08
N LEU A 184 -16.47 -0.06 -2.13
CA LEU A 184 -16.75 0.23 -0.72
C LEU A 184 -17.21 1.68 -0.54
N HIS A 185 -16.44 2.64 -1.10
CA HIS A 185 -16.80 4.06 -1.05
C HIS A 185 -18.17 4.34 -1.67
N SER A 186 -18.45 3.81 -2.86
CA SER A 186 -19.73 3.99 -3.54
C SER A 186 -20.93 3.54 -2.70
N LYS A 187 -20.77 2.39 -1.99
CA LYS A 187 -21.84 1.77 -1.19
C LYS A 187 -21.99 2.38 0.21
N THR A 188 -20.90 2.84 0.82
CA THR A 188 -20.92 3.34 2.21
C THR A 188 -20.83 4.84 2.32
N LYS A 189 -20.34 5.52 1.29
CA LYS A 189 -19.98 6.96 1.30
C LYS A 189 -18.83 7.29 2.25
N ALA A 190 -18.09 6.29 2.74
CA ALA A 190 -16.95 6.47 3.61
C ALA A 190 -15.90 7.40 3.00
N THR A 191 -15.35 8.29 3.80
CA THR A 191 -14.27 9.19 3.34
C THR A 191 -13.01 8.39 3.06
N ILE A 192 -12.29 8.73 1.99
CA ILE A 192 -11.01 8.10 1.66
C ILE A 192 -9.89 9.09 2.02
N VAL A 193 -8.90 8.61 2.78
CA VAL A 193 -7.67 9.34 3.09
C VAL A 193 -6.49 8.46 2.72
N SER A 194 -5.60 8.97 1.88
CA SER A 194 -4.38 8.24 1.55
C SER A 194 -3.33 8.40 2.65
N VAL A 195 -2.60 7.32 2.95
CA VAL A 195 -1.58 7.29 4.01
C VAL A 195 -0.49 6.29 3.68
N ALA A 196 0.77 6.64 3.95
CA ALA A 196 1.87 5.69 3.82
C ALA A 196 3.04 6.03 4.76
N ILE A 197 3.92 5.05 4.97
CA ILE A 197 5.23 5.29 5.57
C ILE A 197 6.21 5.67 4.47
N HIS A 198 7.03 6.66 4.76
CA HIS A 198 8.16 7.09 3.94
C HIS A 198 9.42 7.15 4.78
N SER A 199 10.58 7.04 4.13
CA SER A 199 11.86 7.34 4.73
C SER A 199 12.31 8.75 4.38
N ASP A 200 12.91 9.44 5.34
CA ASP A 200 13.59 10.70 5.06
C ASP A 200 14.85 10.43 4.24
N SER A 201 15.05 11.17 3.16
CA SER A 201 16.13 10.95 2.20
C SER A 201 17.54 11.15 2.76
N HIS A 202 17.68 11.94 3.83
CA HIS A 202 18.97 12.27 4.47
C HIS A 202 19.25 11.38 5.67
N THR A 203 18.29 11.26 6.58
CA THR A 203 18.45 10.55 7.84
C THR A 203 18.04 9.08 7.77
N ASN A 204 17.23 8.69 6.76
CA ASN A 204 16.53 7.42 6.66
C ASN A 204 15.55 7.10 7.82
N GLN A 205 15.21 8.09 8.63
CA GLN A 205 14.18 7.95 9.66
C GLN A 205 12.81 7.79 9.00
N LEU A 206 11.95 6.98 9.61
CA LEU A 206 10.62 6.70 9.08
C LEU A 206 9.62 7.73 9.56
N TYR A 207 8.75 8.19 8.66
CA TYR A 207 7.64 9.05 8.98
C TYR A 207 6.36 8.60 8.29
N ILE A 208 5.22 8.92 8.90
CA ILE A 208 3.90 8.72 8.29
C ILE A 208 3.48 10.02 7.63
N ARG A 209 2.97 9.93 6.41
CA ARG A 209 2.35 11.05 5.74
C ARG A 209 0.95 10.69 5.28
N TYR A 210 0.00 11.50 5.73
CA TYR A 210 -1.33 11.52 5.13
C TYR A 210 -1.29 12.40 3.87
N GLY A 211 -1.88 11.90 2.79
CA GLY A 211 -1.89 12.58 1.49
C GLY A 211 -3.15 13.41 1.27
N SER A 212 -3.84 13.14 0.17
CA SER A 212 -5.09 13.79 -0.15
C SER A 212 -6.26 13.22 0.66
N LYS A 213 -7.25 14.06 0.95
CA LYS A 213 -8.57 13.65 1.38
C LYS A 213 -9.47 13.68 0.15
N SER A 214 -9.91 12.52 -0.29
CA SER A 214 -10.91 12.43 -1.36
C SER A 214 -12.29 12.74 -0.77
N ALA A 215 -12.64 14.02 -0.75
CA ALA A 215 -13.98 14.41 -0.40
C ALA A 215 -14.95 13.92 -1.48
N TYR A 216 -15.98 13.20 -1.09
CA TYR A 216 -17.09 12.88 -1.97
C TYR A 216 -17.73 14.20 -2.46
N LYS A 217 -17.56 14.48 -3.75
CA LYS A 217 -18.36 15.49 -4.43
C LYS A 217 -19.40 14.74 -5.25
N GLU A 218 -20.66 15.04 -5.06
CA GLU A 218 -21.78 14.35 -5.73
C GLU A 218 -21.64 14.19 -7.25
N LYS A 219 -20.81 15.01 -7.89
CA LYS A 219 -20.55 15.02 -9.33
C LYS A 219 -19.34 14.22 -9.79
N SER A 220 -18.47 13.74 -8.90
CA SER A 220 -17.29 12.96 -9.30
C SER A 220 -17.27 11.62 -8.58
N GLN A 221 -17.56 10.54 -9.29
CA GLN A 221 -17.43 9.20 -8.74
C GLN A 221 -15.94 8.88 -8.51
N TYR A 222 -15.59 8.54 -7.26
CA TYR A 222 -14.31 7.93 -6.98
C TYR A 222 -14.23 6.55 -7.65
N ASN A 223 -13.24 6.36 -8.50
CA ASN A 223 -13.08 5.14 -9.30
C ASN A 223 -11.63 4.62 -9.26
N ALA A 224 -11.36 3.51 -9.93
CA ALA A 224 -10.05 2.89 -9.96
C ALA A 224 -8.97 3.80 -10.60
N LYS A 225 -9.34 4.68 -11.53
CA LYS A 225 -8.42 5.68 -12.12
C LYS A 225 -7.98 6.71 -11.07
N THR A 226 -8.94 7.26 -10.31
CA THR A 226 -8.66 8.21 -9.22
C THR A 226 -7.81 7.55 -8.15
N MET A 227 -8.14 6.32 -7.75
CA MET A 227 -7.38 5.53 -6.79
C MET A 227 -5.94 5.29 -7.25
N ASN A 228 -5.73 4.88 -8.50
CA ASN A 228 -4.38 4.70 -9.04
C ASN A 228 -3.58 6.00 -9.01
N LYS A 229 -4.22 7.14 -9.32
CA LYS A 229 -3.56 8.45 -9.27
C LYS A 229 -3.12 8.82 -7.85
N GLU A 230 -3.93 8.52 -6.85
CA GLU A 230 -3.55 8.72 -5.45
C GLU A 230 -2.40 7.81 -5.03
N ILE A 231 -2.39 6.55 -5.48
CA ILE A 231 -1.28 5.62 -5.26
C ILE A 231 0.00 6.12 -5.94
N GLU A 232 -0.08 6.62 -7.18
CA GLU A 232 1.07 7.26 -7.86
C GLU A 232 1.61 8.45 -7.06
N ASN A 233 0.72 9.27 -6.50
CA ASN A 233 1.11 10.40 -5.66
C ASN A 233 1.84 9.94 -4.40
N ILE A 234 1.35 8.89 -3.71
CA ILE A 234 2.06 8.26 -2.58
C ILE A 234 3.47 7.83 -3.00
N ILE A 235 3.57 7.07 -4.10
CA ILE A 235 4.85 6.55 -4.60
C ILE A 235 5.82 7.69 -4.96
N ASN A 236 5.33 8.75 -5.58
CA ASN A 236 6.15 9.86 -6.05
C ASN A 236 6.69 10.78 -4.93
N ILE A 237 6.20 10.66 -3.69
CA ILE A 237 6.78 11.36 -2.54
C ILE A 237 8.22 10.89 -2.29
N ASN A 238 8.44 9.57 -2.24
CA ASN A 238 9.76 8.96 -2.17
C ASN A 238 9.77 7.64 -2.96
N PRO A 239 10.06 7.69 -4.28
CA PRO A 239 9.92 6.52 -5.16
C PRO A 239 10.75 5.31 -4.78
N GLU A 240 11.84 5.50 -4.02
CA GLU A 240 12.70 4.40 -3.58
C GLU A 240 12.06 3.52 -2.49
N ASP A 241 11.06 4.02 -1.78
CA ASP A 241 10.37 3.30 -0.71
C ASP A 241 9.32 2.31 -1.22
N TYR A 242 8.94 2.41 -2.49
CA TYR A 242 7.92 1.54 -3.07
C TYR A 242 8.45 0.15 -3.40
N ASN A 243 7.60 -0.86 -3.21
CA ASN A 243 7.90 -2.26 -3.53
C ASN A 243 7.94 -2.52 -5.05
N TRP A 244 9.02 -2.09 -5.72
CA TRP A 244 9.21 -2.30 -7.16
C TRP A 244 9.44 -3.76 -7.56
N GLU A 245 9.74 -4.67 -6.66
CA GLU A 245 9.93 -6.10 -6.92
C GLU A 245 8.61 -6.87 -7.15
N TYR A 246 7.45 -6.26 -6.88
CA TYR A 246 6.16 -6.84 -7.21
C TYR A 246 5.85 -6.66 -8.70
N LYS A 247 5.39 -7.72 -9.37
CA LYS A 247 5.01 -7.71 -10.81
C LYS A 247 3.71 -6.95 -11.04
N ARG A 248 3.70 -5.62 -10.81
CA ARG A 248 2.49 -4.79 -10.88
C ARG A 248 1.87 -4.75 -12.29
N PHE A 249 2.70 -4.78 -13.33
CA PHE A 249 2.28 -4.69 -14.72
C PHE A 249 2.06 -6.07 -15.39
N LYS A 250 1.88 -7.14 -14.61
CA LYS A 250 1.73 -8.52 -15.14
C LYS A 250 0.43 -8.78 -15.90
N LYS A 251 -0.60 -7.95 -15.73
CA LYS A 251 -1.85 -7.98 -16.46
C LYS A 251 -2.11 -6.61 -17.06
N GLN A 252 -1.96 -6.50 -18.37
CA GLN A 252 -2.21 -5.32 -19.18
C GLN A 252 -3.38 -5.58 -20.13
N GLU A 253 -4.08 -4.52 -20.55
CA GLU A 253 -5.27 -4.65 -21.42
C GLU A 253 -4.92 -5.12 -22.85
N VAL A 254 -3.78 -4.67 -23.38
CA VAL A 254 -3.40 -4.81 -24.80
C VAL A 254 -2.31 -5.86 -25.05
N GLU A 255 -1.57 -6.28 -24.03
CA GLU A 255 -0.44 -7.20 -24.19
C GLU A 255 -0.69 -8.53 -23.47
N ASP A 256 -0.90 -9.59 -24.26
CA ASP A 256 -0.99 -10.98 -23.78
C ASP A 256 0.40 -11.54 -23.36
N ARG A 257 1.50 -10.85 -23.71
CA ARG A 257 2.87 -11.28 -23.39
C ARG A 257 3.33 -10.69 -22.07
N SER A 258 3.71 -11.58 -21.16
CA SER A 258 4.33 -11.15 -19.89
C SER A 258 5.61 -10.37 -20.15
N ILE A 259 5.62 -9.10 -19.77
CA ILE A 259 6.81 -8.21 -19.82
C ILE A 259 7.92 -8.65 -18.86
N TYR A 260 7.66 -9.64 -18.01
CA TYR A 260 8.58 -10.17 -17.00
C TYR A 260 9.15 -11.55 -17.39
N LYS A 261 9.18 -11.88 -18.68
CA LYS A 261 9.82 -13.09 -19.18
C LYS A 261 11.34 -13.06 -19.03
#